data_a83957e83d65b458be63f54b5f837983
#
_entry.id   a83957e83d65b458be63f54b5f837983
#
_cell.length_a   1.000
_cell.length_b   1.000
_cell.length_c   1.000
_cell.angle_alpha   90.00
_cell.angle_beta   90.00
_cell.angle_gamma   90.00
#
_symmetry.space_group_name_H-M   'P 1'
#
loop_
_entity.id
_entity.type
_entity.pdbx_description
1 polymer ?
#
loop_
_entity_poly.entity_id
_entity_poly.type
_entity_poly.pdbx_seq_one_letter_code
_entity_poly.pdbx_strand_id
1 'polypeptide(L)'
;MSKQKYNLQNYHLAVNRKINGWTLSRKLGRGGNGEVWLCRNANKEEFAIKFLKWGTGDAYKRFYDEVSFMERYAGTMGVMPVIDKNIPDYAHRYSHLNLPYYYVMPLATPIYDQIATASFGEKIEIIKSLLNLLTQLHANGIAHRDIKPANILRYNGKYVFSDFGLVFFLNKTSKTRKEAKLGPRSTISPQMQRDAVTADKYKADVYSMAKTIWMIVTGDMKSFDGQYKINSAFGLRQVMEVKDVYWYPLEKLLIQCTDVNETARPSAEELEKEFDEWLNINNDWERQNLIQWQEVQEQLFPSYVPSHAEWTDLDDMISVLNLLGQYDSLNHLFFPDEGGFDLTGASSSYEQDCIELHLGEFVYIIKPKRLLYEYVDKTCEWNYFYIDIEEMNAISQDLSPTCCWEEFCEVAPKDYQPLELFEQMSLEDLRKIKPRHIVRYLKGSMVAFHKDSIYNGIISKYKGEHSKYTADGFRELIASLATKYSGETMKSLRAKHKNRTVYHHYSVRF
;
A
#
# COMPACT_ATOMS: atom_id res chain seq x y z
N MET A 1 11.15 21.65 56.20
CA MET A 1 10.65 22.46 55.06
C MET A 1 10.19 21.53 53.98
N SER A 2 8.88 21.51 53.66
CA SER A 2 8.35 20.69 52.56
C SER A 2 8.96 21.21 51.26
N LYS A 3 9.69 20.35 50.51
CA LYS A 3 10.26 20.70 49.21
C LYS A 3 9.09 21.08 48.28
N GLN A 4 8.98 22.36 47.95
CA GLN A 4 7.96 22.85 47.04
C GLN A 4 8.06 22.12 45.70
N LYS A 5 7.03 21.38 45.35
CA LYS A 5 6.99 20.63 44.07
C LYS A 5 6.82 21.65 42.94
N TYR A 6 7.64 21.55 41.93
CA TYR A 6 7.49 22.35 40.71
C TYR A 6 6.15 22.05 40.02
N ASN A 7 5.43 23.10 39.65
CA ASN A 7 4.23 23.06 38.82
C ASN A 7 4.17 24.30 37.93
N LEU A 8 4.08 24.13 36.62
CA LEU A 8 4.05 25.23 35.65
C LEU A 8 2.92 26.22 35.90
N GLN A 9 1.78 25.77 36.44
CA GLN A 9 0.66 26.65 36.77
C GLN A 9 1.02 27.77 37.72
N ASN A 10 2.00 27.57 38.61
CA ASN A 10 2.44 28.57 39.54
C ASN A 10 3.12 29.79 38.87
N TYR A 11 3.47 29.67 37.59
CA TYR A 11 4.14 30.72 36.83
C TYR A 11 3.22 31.55 35.95
N HIS A 12 1.90 31.23 35.89
CA HIS A 12 0.87 32.02 35.20
C HIS A 12 1.26 32.48 33.79
N LEU A 13 1.62 31.57 32.89
CA LEU A 13 1.98 31.90 31.50
C LEU A 13 0.84 32.63 30.81
N ALA A 14 1.12 33.78 30.21
CA ALA A 14 0.15 34.62 29.51
C ALA A 14 0.81 35.35 28.33
N VAL A 15 0.02 35.80 27.36
CA VAL A 15 0.47 36.65 26.25
C VAL A 15 1.13 37.92 26.81
N ASN A 16 2.20 38.36 26.17
CA ASN A 16 3.08 39.50 26.56
C ASN A 16 3.86 39.31 27.86
N ARG A 17 3.77 38.15 28.53
CA ARG A 17 4.62 37.87 29.68
C ARG A 17 6.07 37.67 29.22
N LYS A 18 7.00 38.29 29.98
CA LYS A 18 8.45 38.12 29.77
C LYS A 18 9.00 37.04 30.70
N ILE A 19 9.74 36.10 30.13
CA ILE A 19 10.46 35.02 30.82
C ILE A 19 11.92 35.08 30.37
N ASN A 20 12.80 35.56 31.24
CA ASN A 20 14.26 35.63 30.96
C ASN A 20 14.61 36.24 29.59
N GLY A 21 14.01 37.38 29.23
CA GLY A 21 14.24 38.07 27.95
C GLY A 21 13.32 37.64 26.80
N TRP A 22 12.59 36.51 26.94
CA TRP A 22 11.63 36.01 25.95
C TRP A 22 10.23 36.53 26.22
N THR A 23 9.61 37.16 25.26
CA THR A 23 8.22 37.66 25.36
C THR A 23 7.28 36.63 24.75
N LEU A 24 6.37 36.08 25.54
CA LEU A 24 5.38 35.09 25.07
C LEU A 24 4.34 35.75 24.16
N SER A 25 4.02 35.13 23.03
CA SER A 25 3.10 35.69 22.03
C SER A 25 1.79 34.92 22.01
N ARG A 26 1.82 33.65 21.64
CA ARG A 26 0.65 32.77 21.62
C ARG A 26 1.06 31.32 21.92
N LYS A 27 0.11 30.55 22.40
CA LYS A 27 0.32 29.13 22.63
C LYS A 27 0.31 28.38 21.28
N LEU A 28 1.33 27.54 21.05
CA LEU A 28 1.47 26.69 19.88
C LEU A 28 0.90 25.29 20.10
N GLY A 29 1.10 24.73 21.31
CA GLY A 29 0.65 23.39 21.62
C GLY A 29 0.71 23.02 23.08
N ARG A 30 0.03 21.92 23.44
CA ARG A 30 0.04 21.36 24.79
C ARG A 30 0.14 19.82 24.68
N GLY A 31 1.27 19.26 25.09
CA GLY A 31 1.50 17.82 25.17
C GLY A 31 1.39 17.28 26.61
N GLY A 32 1.67 15.98 26.79
CA GLY A 32 1.65 15.31 28.10
C GLY A 32 2.60 15.94 29.11
N ASN A 33 3.84 16.19 28.72
CA ASN A 33 4.91 16.65 29.60
C ASN A 33 5.23 18.13 29.49
N GLY A 34 4.76 18.85 28.46
CA GLY A 34 5.14 20.22 28.17
C GLY A 34 4.04 21.06 27.56
N GLU A 35 4.29 22.36 27.54
CA GLU A 35 3.49 23.38 26.88
C GLU A 35 4.41 24.21 25.99
N VAL A 36 4.07 24.40 24.71
CA VAL A 36 4.88 25.12 23.73
C VAL A 36 4.20 26.44 23.38
N TRP A 37 4.99 27.52 23.40
CA TRP A 37 4.55 28.87 23.07
C TRP A 37 5.42 29.47 21.97
N LEU A 38 4.82 30.31 21.14
CA LEU A 38 5.56 31.26 20.32
C LEU A 38 6.10 32.34 21.23
N CYS A 39 7.39 32.65 21.12
CA CYS A 39 8.03 33.73 21.86
C CYS A 39 8.88 34.59 20.92
N ARG A 40 9.21 35.81 21.39
CA ARG A 40 10.06 36.77 20.69
C ARG A 40 11.22 37.20 21.58
N ASN A 41 12.39 37.36 20.97
CA ASN A 41 13.52 37.96 21.61
C ASN A 41 13.43 39.52 21.61
N ALA A 42 14.47 40.21 22.07
CA ALA A 42 14.55 41.67 22.08
C ALA A 42 14.49 42.29 20.67
N ASN A 43 14.95 41.57 19.65
CA ASN A 43 14.95 41.98 18.25
C ASN A 43 13.62 41.67 17.55
N LYS A 44 12.60 41.15 18.27
CA LYS A 44 11.29 40.70 17.76
C LYS A 44 11.36 39.46 16.84
N GLU A 45 12.48 38.76 16.80
CA GLU A 45 12.60 37.49 16.08
C GLU A 45 11.81 36.40 16.79
N GLU A 46 11.18 35.52 16.02
CA GLU A 46 10.25 34.50 16.52
C GLU A 46 10.93 33.16 16.76
N PHE A 47 10.62 32.54 17.89
CA PHE A 47 11.11 31.26 18.35
C PHE A 47 9.99 30.45 19.02
N ALA A 48 10.23 29.16 19.25
CA ALA A 48 9.36 28.29 20.05
C ALA A 48 10.02 28.05 21.43
N ILE A 49 9.28 28.26 22.50
CA ILE A 49 9.70 27.96 23.86
C ILE A 49 8.85 26.85 24.44
N LYS A 50 9.47 25.74 24.87
CA LYS A 50 8.80 24.59 25.50
C LYS A 50 9.04 24.62 27.00
N PHE A 51 7.94 24.61 27.75
CA PHE A 51 7.93 24.59 29.20
C PHE A 51 7.61 23.20 29.74
N LEU A 52 8.34 22.75 30.79
CA LEU A 52 7.98 21.55 31.53
C LEU A 52 6.74 21.81 32.38
N LYS A 53 5.74 20.91 32.36
CA LYS A 53 4.50 21.04 33.15
C LYS A 53 4.67 20.65 34.62
N TRP A 54 5.28 19.50 34.85
CA TRP A 54 5.33 18.87 36.15
C TRP A 54 6.75 18.52 36.56
N GLY A 55 7.17 18.96 37.72
CA GLY A 55 8.51 18.68 38.26
C GLY A 55 8.64 17.33 38.94
N THR A 56 7.85 16.32 38.56
CA THR A 56 8.08 14.96 39.06
C THR A 56 9.44 14.45 38.58
N GLY A 57 10.12 13.59 39.38
CA GLY A 57 11.46 13.12 39.06
C GLY A 57 11.61 12.57 37.65
N ASP A 58 10.60 11.84 37.15
CA ASP A 58 10.64 11.25 35.82
C ASP A 58 10.34 12.26 34.70
N ALA A 59 9.39 13.17 34.91
CA ALA A 59 9.07 14.21 33.92
C ALA A 59 10.27 15.15 33.73
N TYR A 60 10.93 15.54 34.85
CA TYR A 60 12.13 16.34 34.81
C TYR A 60 13.27 15.59 34.08
N LYS A 61 13.54 14.33 34.43
CA LYS A 61 14.57 13.54 33.77
C LYS A 61 14.37 13.45 32.25
N ARG A 62 13.14 13.17 31.81
CA ARG A 62 12.80 13.12 30.37
C ARG A 62 13.05 14.46 29.69
N PHE A 63 12.69 15.57 30.34
CA PHE A 63 12.90 16.90 29.81
C PHE A 63 14.39 17.28 29.76
N TYR A 64 15.15 16.88 30.78
CA TYR A 64 16.59 17.03 30.80
C TYR A 64 17.27 16.19 29.71
N ASP A 65 16.90 14.93 29.57
CA ASP A 65 17.41 14.03 28.52
C ASP A 65 17.11 14.55 27.13
N GLU A 66 15.90 15.10 26.91
CA GLU A 66 15.48 15.71 25.63
C GLU A 66 16.43 16.88 25.27
N VAL A 67 16.67 17.79 26.18
CA VAL A 67 17.53 18.92 25.93
C VAL A 67 18.99 18.49 25.75
N SER A 68 19.48 17.57 26.59
CA SER A 68 20.82 17.02 26.47
C SER A 68 21.05 16.32 25.13
N PHE A 69 20.01 15.61 24.64
CA PHE A 69 20.03 15.00 23.32
C PHE A 69 20.09 16.05 22.21
N MET A 70 19.25 17.08 22.28
CA MET A 70 19.21 18.14 21.28
C MET A 70 20.53 18.92 21.23
N GLU A 71 21.15 19.22 22.37
CA GLU A 71 22.48 19.90 22.42
C GLU A 71 23.58 19.01 21.83
N ARG A 72 23.55 17.71 22.11
CA ARG A 72 24.57 16.77 21.62
C ARG A 72 24.52 16.57 20.11
N TYR A 73 23.35 16.59 19.53
CA TYR A 73 23.13 16.25 18.13
C TYR A 73 22.62 17.43 17.28
N ALA A 74 22.71 18.66 17.84
CA ALA A 74 22.27 19.88 17.15
C ALA A 74 22.84 20.00 15.73
N GLY A 75 21.97 20.26 14.76
CA GLY A 75 22.36 20.43 13.36
C GLY A 75 22.69 19.12 12.62
N THR A 76 22.62 17.96 13.27
CA THR A 76 22.79 16.64 12.67
C THR A 76 21.49 15.83 12.73
N MET A 77 21.29 14.86 11.83
CA MET A 77 20.16 13.91 11.83
C MET A 77 18.78 14.56 12.02
N GLY A 78 18.60 15.79 11.51
CA GLY A 78 17.34 16.52 11.65
C GLY A 78 17.04 17.02 13.08
N VAL A 79 18.02 17.07 13.97
CA VAL A 79 17.84 17.59 15.33
C VAL A 79 18.01 19.11 15.34
N MET A 80 16.96 19.81 15.82
CA MET A 80 16.99 21.27 15.93
C MET A 80 17.89 21.72 17.07
N PRO A 81 18.57 22.90 16.94
CA PRO A 81 19.41 23.44 18.02
C PRO A 81 18.59 23.96 19.19
N VAL A 82 19.15 23.90 20.37
CA VAL A 82 18.69 24.64 21.56
C VAL A 82 19.32 26.02 21.54
N ILE A 83 18.51 27.08 21.58
CA ILE A 83 18.94 28.48 21.52
C ILE A 83 19.19 29.03 22.93
N ASP A 84 18.31 28.68 23.87
CA ASP A 84 18.40 29.10 25.28
C ASP A 84 17.69 28.08 26.16
N LYS A 85 18.04 27.98 27.42
CA LYS A 85 17.42 27.07 28.37
C LYS A 85 17.51 27.55 29.82
N ASN A 86 16.54 27.12 30.62
CA ASN A 86 16.58 27.18 32.06
C ASN A 86 16.32 25.78 32.64
N ILE A 87 17.35 24.95 32.64
CA ILE A 87 17.29 23.57 33.10
C ILE A 87 18.59 23.29 33.88
N PRO A 88 18.56 23.33 35.23
CA PRO A 88 19.71 22.97 36.02
C PRO A 88 20.03 21.48 35.92
N ASP A 89 21.24 21.09 36.32
CA ASP A 89 21.62 19.70 36.44
C ASP A 89 20.64 18.93 37.33
N TYR A 90 20.50 17.63 37.08
CA TYR A 90 19.56 16.81 37.80
C TYR A 90 19.75 16.84 39.32
N ALA A 91 21.00 16.95 39.80
CA ALA A 91 21.32 17.11 41.20
C ALA A 91 20.79 18.44 41.81
N HIS A 92 20.71 19.46 41.00
CA HIS A 92 20.29 20.84 41.37
C HIS A 92 18.86 21.17 40.85
N ARG A 93 18.06 20.20 40.50
CA ARG A 93 16.73 20.35 39.85
C ARG A 93 15.69 21.21 40.62
N TYR A 94 16.00 21.64 41.80
CA TYR A 94 15.14 22.56 42.59
C TYR A 94 15.77 23.94 42.83
N SER A 95 16.94 24.22 42.24
CA SER A 95 17.71 25.45 42.56
C SER A 95 17.20 26.71 41.84
N HIS A 96 16.38 26.59 40.80
CA HIS A 96 15.90 27.72 39.96
C HIS A 96 14.36 27.83 39.93
N LEU A 97 13.72 27.71 41.08
CA LEU A 97 12.24 27.74 41.20
C LEU A 97 11.61 29.11 40.91
N ASN A 98 12.42 30.19 40.80
CA ASN A 98 11.91 31.53 40.47
C ASN A 98 11.50 31.68 39.01
N LEU A 99 11.99 30.81 38.14
CA LEU A 99 11.64 30.75 36.72
C LEU A 99 11.12 29.36 36.35
N PRO A 100 10.23 29.26 35.39
CA PRO A 100 9.79 27.94 34.86
C PRO A 100 10.96 27.22 34.19
N TYR A 101 10.93 25.90 34.18
CA TYR A 101 11.88 25.11 33.39
C TYR A 101 11.47 25.16 31.93
N TYR A 102 12.37 25.58 31.05
CA TYR A 102 12.14 25.75 29.63
C TYR A 102 13.39 25.51 28.81
N TYR A 103 13.18 25.30 27.53
CA TYR A 103 14.17 25.53 26.49
C TYR A 103 13.54 26.24 25.28
N VAL A 104 14.37 26.95 24.52
CA VAL A 104 13.99 27.70 23.32
C VAL A 104 14.65 27.05 22.12
N MET A 105 13.92 26.93 21.05
CA MET A 105 14.35 26.37 19.78
C MET A 105 13.85 27.26 18.63
N PRO A 106 14.44 27.17 17.43
CA PRO A 106 13.91 27.84 16.25
C PRO A 106 12.44 27.53 16.03
N LEU A 107 11.69 28.47 15.47
CA LEU A 107 10.32 28.23 15.06
C LEU A 107 10.30 27.32 13.84
N ALA A 108 9.53 26.24 13.90
CA ALA A 108 9.34 25.30 12.82
C ALA A 108 7.83 25.07 12.58
N THR A 109 7.46 24.70 11.37
CA THR A 109 6.06 24.50 10.98
C THR A 109 5.69 23.02 11.07
N PRO A 110 4.61 22.66 11.78
CA PRO A 110 4.10 21.28 11.76
C PRO A 110 3.77 20.83 10.34
N ILE A 111 4.07 19.58 9.99
CA ILE A 111 3.72 19.05 8.65
C ILE A 111 2.23 18.74 8.50
N TYR A 112 1.50 18.73 9.59
CA TYR A 112 0.09 18.35 9.64
C TYR A 112 -0.77 19.11 8.63
N ASP A 113 -0.63 20.44 8.62
CA ASP A 113 -1.38 21.32 7.70
C ASP A 113 -0.90 21.14 6.24
N GLN A 114 0.37 20.83 6.06
CA GLN A 114 0.95 20.59 4.74
C GLN A 114 0.46 19.27 4.12
N ILE A 115 0.36 18.20 4.90
CA ILE A 115 -0.09 16.88 4.40
C ILE A 115 -1.49 16.97 3.76
N ALA A 116 -2.38 17.77 4.34
CA ALA A 116 -3.75 17.92 3.85
C ALA A 116 -3.84 18.52 2.43
N THR A 117 -2.86 19.35 2.05
CA THR A 117 -2.83 20.07 0.75
C THR A 117 -1.71 19.63 -0.18
N ALA A 118 -0.79 18.78 0.31
CA ALA A 118 0.35 18.32 -0.47
C ALA A 118 -0.08 17.44 -1.64
N SER A 119 0.53 17.66 -2.79
CA SER A 119 0.46 16.74 -3.92
C SER A 119 1.07 15.38 -3.56
N PHE A 120 0.74 14.36 -4.34
CA PHE A 120 1.30 13.02 -4.12
C PHE A 120 2.84 13.04 -4.16
N GLY A 121 3.45 13.74 -5.12
CA GLY A 121 4.91 13.87 -5.20
C GLY A 121 5.52 14.53 -3.96
N GLU A 122 4.90 15.59 -3.43
CA GLU A 122 5.37 16.23 -2.19
C GLU A 122 5.26 15.29 -0.98
N LYS A 123 4.21 14.47 -0.89
CA LYS A 123 4.07 13.43 0.13
C LYS A 123 5.19 12.40 0.06
N ILE A 124 5.58 11.98 -1.15
CA ILE A 124 6.71 11.08 -1.36
C ILE A 124 8.02 11.70 -0.88
N GLU A 125 8.30 12.96 -1.21
CA GLU A 125 9.51 13.65 -0.75
C GLU A 125 9.56 13.81 0.79
N ILE A 126 8.41 14.05 1.43
CA ILE A 126 8.31 14.03 2.90
C ILE A 126 8.74 12.66 3.42
N ILE A 127 8.16 11.58 2.90
CA ILE A 127 8.42 10.21 3.37
C ILE A 127 9.89 9.84 3.16
N LYS A 128 10.47 10.09 1.99
CA LYS A 128 11.90 9.85 1.71
C LYS A 128 12.81 10.55 2.70
N SER A 129 12.51 11.82 2.97
CA SER A 129 13.28 12.59 3.93
C SER A 129 13.21 12.01 5.34
N LEU A 130 12.02 11.55 5.77
CA LEU A 130 11.82 10.95 7.10
C LEU A 130 12.47 9.57 7.20
N LEU A 131 12.43 8.75 6.16
CA LEU A 131 13.09 7.45 6.12
C LEU A 131 14.61 7.60 6.25
N ASN A 132 15.18 8.50 5.49
CA ASN A 132 16.62 8.82 5.59
C ASN A 132 17.02 9.29 6.99
N LEU A 133 16.22 10.16 7.62
CA LEU A 133 16.46 10.58 9.01
C LEU A 133 16.36 9.42 9.99
N LEU A 134 15.39 8.53 9.83
CA LEU A 134 15.22 7.36 10.68
C LEU A 134 16.42 6.40 10.57
N THR A 135 16.88 6.14 9.33
CA THR A 135 18.06 5.32 9.06
C THR A 135 19.31 5.93 9.74
N GLN A 136 19.51 7.25 9.63
CA GLN A 136 20.61 7.92 10.30
C GLN A 136 20.54 7.83 11.84
N LEU A 137 19.35 8.00 12.45
CA LEU A 137 19.16 7.84 13.89
C LEU A 137 19.53 6.42 14.33
N HIS A 138 18.98 5.40 13.66
CA HIS A 138 19.22 4.00 14.01
C HIS A 138 20.68 3.59 13.82
N ALA A 139 21.35 4.04 12.76
CA ALA A 139 22.78 3.81 12.52
C ALA A 139 23.66 4.40 13.65
N ASN A 140 23.19 5.44 14.32
CA ASN A 140 23.86 6.06 15.48
C ASN A 140 23.42 5.49 16.84
N GLY A 141 22.67 4.38 16.85
CA GLY A 141 22.20 3.73 18.07
C GLY A 141 21.09 4.52 18.80
N ILE A 142 20.38 5.37 18.08
CA ILE A 142 19.32 6.24 18.58
C ILE A 142 17.97 5.72 18.12
N ALA A 143 16.98 5.59 19.03
CA ALA A 143 15.59 5.29 18.68
C ALA A 143 14.68 6.41 19.22
N HIS A 144 13.79 6.92 18.36
CA HIS A 144 12.91 8.06 18.65
C HIS A 144 11.79 7.73 19.64
N ARG A 145 11.09 6.62 19.41
CA ARG A 145 10.03 6.02 20.25
C ARG A 145 8.72 6.82 20.35
N ASP A 146 8.57 7.88 19.55
CA ASP A 146 7.32 8.67 19.46
C ASP A 146 7.10 9.23 18.04
N ILE A 147 7.33 8.38 17.01
CA ILE A 147 7.15 8.77 15.62
C ILE A 147 5.66 8.86 15.30
N LYS A 148 5.23 10.02 14.81
CA LYS A 148 3.87 10.36 14.36
C LYS A 148 3.88 11.70 13.63
N PRO A 149 2.89 12.02 12.80
CA PRO A 149 2.83 13.31 12.09
C PRO A 149 2.91 14.53 13.00
N ALA A 150 2.34 14.47 14.22
CA ALA A 150 2.38 15.59 15.17
C ALA A 150 3.79 15.93 15.69
N ASN A 151 4.74 15.00 15.58
CA ASN A 151 6.14 15.16 15.98
C ASN A 151 7.07 15.34 14.78
N ILE A 152 6.54 15.71 13.62
CA ILE A 152 7.30 16.01 12.42
C ILE A 152 7.10 17.48 12.08
N LEU A 153 8.19 18.21 11.92
CA LEU A 153 8.19 19.63 11.63
C LEU A 153 9.00 19.91 10.36
N ARG A 154 8.74 21.07 9.76
CA ARG A 154 9.55 21.63 8.68
C ARG A 154 10.34 22.82 9.21
N TYR A 155 11.66 22.72 9.12
CA TYR A 155 12.61 23.76 9.55
C TYR A 155 13.66 24.00 8.46
N ASN A 156 13.85 25.26 8.06
CA ASN A 156 14.78 25.65 7.00
C ASN A 156 14.64 24.81 5.70
N GLY A 157 13.40 24.54 5.31
CA GLY A 157 13.11 23.75 4.10
C GLY A 157 13.28 22.23 4.25
N LYS A 158 13.79 21.74 5.38
CA LYS A 158 13.99 20.31 5.66
C LYS A 158 12.96 19.78 6.64
N TYR A 159 12.65 18.49 6.56
CA TYR A 159 11.82 17.81 7.56
C TYR A 159 12.69 17.34 8.72
N VAL A 160 12.16 17.43 9.93
CA VAL A 160 12.88 17.11 11.17
C VAL A 160 11.93 16.43 12.15
N PHE A 161 12.45 15.51 12.97
CA PHE A 161 11.71 14.99 14.12
C PHE A 161 11.77 15.97 15.30
N SER A 162 10.72 15.98 16.10
CA SER A 162 10.59 16.77 17.32
C SER A 162 10.09 15.90 18.48
N ASP A 163 10.12 16.45 19.69
CA ASP A 163 9.70 15.77 20.93
C ASP A 163 10.53 14.52 21.26
N PHE A 164 11.81 14.71 21.49
CA PHE A 164 12.75 13.66 21.90
C PHE A 164 12.63 13.24 23.38
N GLY A 165 11.54 13.57 24.05
CA GLY A 165 11.31 13.23 25.46
C GLY A 165 11.27 11.72 25.77
N LEU A 166 11.03 10.89 24.76
CA LEU A 166 11.06 9.43 24.84
C LEU A 166 12.29 8.79 24.19
N VAL A 167 13.17 9.60 23.57
CA VAL A 167 14.33 9.12 22.81
C VAL A 167 15.19 8.13 23.61
N PHE A 168 15.65 7.09 22.94
CA PHE A 168 16.70 6.20 23.47
C PHE A 168 18.05 6.55 22.84
N PHE A 169 19.06 6.75 23.65
CA PHE A 169 20.45 6.91 23.24
C PHE A 169 21.41 6.45 24.37
N LEU A 170 22.66 6.21 24.02
CA LEU A 170 23.68 5.81 25.01
C LEU A 170 23.90 6.90 26.05
N ASN A 171 24.04 6.50 27.33
CA ASN A 171 24.25 7.38 28.49
C ASN A 171 23.02 8.22 28.87
N LYS A 172 21.82 7.80 28.49
CA LYS A 172 20.60 8.44 28.95
C LYS A 172 20.44 8.32 30.47
N THR A 173 20.00 9.40 31.11
CA THR A 173 19.81 9.47 32.57
C THR A 173 18.53 8.76 33.02
N SER A 174 17.47 8.85 32.23
CA SER A 174 16.19 8.23 32.54
C SER A 174 16.15 6.77 32.10
N LYS A 175 15.66 5.88 32.98
CA LYS A 175 15.38 4.47 32.63
C LYS A 175 13.89 4.30 32.34
N THR A 176 13.57 3.45 31.38
CA THR A 176 12.20 3.03 31.10
C THR A 176 11.68 2.20 32.26
N ARG A 177 10.50 2.54 32.80
CA ARG A 177 9.84 1.70 33.83
C ARG A 177 9.09 0.55 33.16
N LYS A 178 9.00 -0.61 33.83
CA LYS A 178 8.26 -1.80 33.32
C LYS A 178 6.81 -1.51 32.97
N GLU A 179 6.15 -0.62 33.72
CA GLU A 179 4.72 -0.28 33.53
C GLU A 179 4.50 0.93 32.59
N ALA A 180 5.58 1.51 32.02
CA ALA A 180 5.46 2.67 31.18
C ALA A 180 4.97 2.28 29.78
N LYS A 181 3.74 2.65 29.43
CA LYS A 181 3.27 2.68 28.04
C LYS A 181 3.93 3.86 27.34
N LEU A 182 4.82 3.60 26.40
CA LEU A 182 5.58 4.65 25.71
C LEU A 182 5.21 4.69 24.22
N GLY A 183 4.77 5.85 23.78
CA GLY A 183 4.43 6.14 22.40
C GLY A 183 2.99 6.62 22.22
N PRO A 184 2.64 7.16 21.04
CA PRO A 184 1.31 7.67 20.74
C PRO A 184 0.33 6.52 20.51
N ARG A 185 -0.91 6.68 20.97
CA ARG A 185 -1.95 5.62 20.89
C ARG A 185 -2.18 5.09 19.48
N SER A 186 -2.10 5.96 18.47
CA SER A 186 -2.37 5.61 17.07
C SER A 186 -1.22 4.90 16.36
N THR A 187 0.04 5.12 16.78
CA THR A 187 1.22 4.59 16.09
C THR A 187 2.10 3.69 16.94
N ILE A 188 1.82 3.53 18.23
CA ILE A 188 2.62 2.70 19.14
C ILE A 188 2.52 1.21 18.78
N SER A 189 3.68 0.53 18.75
CA SER A 189 3.70 -0.93 18.53
C SER A 189 3.10 -1.71 19.71
N PRO A 190 2.50 -2.91 19.45
CA PRO A 190 1.91 -3.74 20.51
C PRO A 190 2.91 -4.10 21.62
N GLN A 191 4.18 -4.36 21.28
CA GLN A 191 5.24 -4.68 22.23
C GLN A 191 5.53 -3.52 23.17
N MET A 192 5.65 -2.30 22.60
CA MET A 192 5.84 -1.08 23.40
C MET A 192 4.66 -0.77 24.32
N GLN A 193 3.44 -1.19 23.95
CA GLN A 193 2.27 -1.08 24.83
C GLN A 193 2.29 -2.08 25.99
N ARG A 194 2.81 -3.29 25.75
CA ARG A 194 2.83 -4.38 26.74
C ARG A 194 4.00 -4.25 27.70
N ASP A 195 5.23 -4.16 27.15
CA ASP A 195 6.46 -4.03 27.92
C ASP A 195 7.50 -3.22 27.16
N ALA A 196 7.54 -1.92 27.41
CA ALA A 196 8.48 -1.00 26.77
C ALA A 196 9.95 -1.20 27.18
N VAL A 197 10.24 -2.09 28.15
CA VAL A 197 11.61 -2.39 28.59
C VAL A 197 12.24 -3.45 27.71
N THR A 198 11.49 -4.50 27.39
CA THR A 198 11.96 -5.64 26.60
C THR A 198 11.74 -5.48 25.11
N ALA A 199 10.79 -4.62 24.69
CA ALA A 199 10.49 -4.36 23.28
C ALA A 199 11.71 -3.83 22.52
N ASP A 200 11.90 -4.32 21.28
CA ASP A 200 12.91 -3.76 20.39
C ASP A 200 12.47 -2.35 19.95
N LYS A 201 13.22 -1.37 20.43
CA LYS A 201 12.94 0.04 20.21
C LYS A 201 13.09 0.48 18.75
N TYR A 202 14.01 -0.16 18.00
CA TYR A 202 14.24 0.14 16.58
C TYR A 202 13.10 -0.44 15.73
N LYS A 203 12.71 -1.68 15.98
CA LYS A 203 11.54 -2.31 15.34
C LYS A 203 10.23 -1.63 15.71
N ALA A 204 10.15 -1.02 16.89
CA ALA A 204 9.01 -0.19 17.29
C ALA A 204 8.93 1.14 16.52
N ASP A 205 10.08 1.77 16.23
CA ASP A 205 10.13 2.97 15.38
C ASP A 205 9.73 2.65 13.93
N VAL A 206 10.16 1.51 13.38
CA VAL A 206 9.74 1.03 12.05
C VAL A 206 8.23 0.84 11.99
N TYR A 207 7.63 0.22 13.00
CA TYR A 207 6.17 0.07 13.11
C TYR A 207 5.46 1.44 13.11
N SER A 208 5.95 2.39 13.91
CA SER A 208 5.38 3.74 14.00
C SER A 208 5.57 4.52 12.71
N MET A 209 6.70 4.34 12.02
CA MET A 209 6.99 4.95 10.72
C MET A 209 6.04 4.41 9.64
N ALA A 210 5.80 3.11 9.58
CA ALA A 210 4.87 2.52 8.62
C ALA A 210 3.45 3.12 8.73
N LYS A 211 2.95 3.26 9.96
CA LYS A 211 1.67 3.95 10.19
C LYS A 211 1.71 5.42 9.79
N THR A 212 2.83 6.09 10.04
CA THR A 212 3.04 7.49 9.65
C THR A 212 3.10 7.63 8.13
N ILE A 213 3.74 6.70 7.41
CA ILE A 213 3.74 6.64 5.94
C ILE A 213 2.30 6.54 5.43
N TRP A 214 1.52 5.61 5.96
CA TRP A 214 0.11 5.47 5.57
C TRP A 214 -0.68 6.78 5.79
N MET A 215 -0.53 7.42 6.96
CA MET A 215 -1.18 8.70 7.26
C MET A 215 -0.76 9.81 6.29
N ILE A 216 0.52 9.90 5.91
CA ILE A 216 1.02 10.91 4.96
C ILE A 216 0.47 10.62 3.57
N VAL A 217 0.52 9.38 3.10
CA VAL A 217 0.04 8.98 1.77
C VAL A 217 -1.45 9.30 1.63
N THR A 218 -2.26 8.84 2.57
CA THR A 218 -3.72 9.01 2.51
C THR A 218 -4.18 10.42 2.86
N GLY A 219 -3.43 11.13 3.71
CA GLY A 219 -3.87 12.39 4.33
C GLY A 219 -4.79 12.17 5.52
N ASP A 220 -5.17 10.94 5.85
CA ASP A 220 -5.99 10.62 7.02
C ASP A 220 -5.11 10.40 8.26
N MET A 221 -5.36 11.19 9.29
CA MET A 221 -4.63 11.11 10.56
C MET A 221 -5.15 10.01 11.49
N LYS A 222 -6.15 9.26 11.08
CA LYS A 222 -6.65 8.07 11.76
C LYS A 222 -6.11 6.84 11.05
N SER A 223 -4.97 6.34 11.52
CA SER A 223 -4.38 5.12 10.98
C SER A 223 -5.20 3.87 11.33
N PHE A 224 -4.96 2.80 10.58
CA PHE A 224 -5.48 1.47 10.87
C PHE A 224 -5.03 0.92 12.24
N ASP A 225 -5.76 -0.04 12.79
CA ASP A 225 -5.41 -0.71 14.05
C ASP A 225 -4.58 -1.98 13.80
N GLY A 226 -3.61 -2.24 14.69
CA GLY A 226 -2.77 -3.44 14.62
C GLY A 226 -1.89 -3.52 13.36
N GLN A 227 -1.75 -4.72 12.80
CA GLN A 227 -1.04 -4.98 11.56
C GLN A 227 -1.87 -4.51 10.35
N TYR A 228 -1.20 -3.98 9.33
CA TYR A 228 -1.84 -3.59 8.08
C TYR A 228 -2.46 -4.79 7.36
N LYS A 229 -3.61 -4.56 6.71
CA LYS A 229 -4.32 -5.57 5.92
C LYS A 229 -4.75 -4.98 4.59
N ILE A 230 -4.33 -5.59 3.50
CA ILE A 230 -4.65 -5.14 2.12
C ILE A 230 -6.17 -5.10 1.92
N ASN A 231 -6.87 -6.18 2.24
CA ASN A 231 -8.31 -6.32 2.03
C ASN A 231 -9.12 -5.76 3.23
N SER A 232 -8.83 -4.53 3.64
CA SER A 232 -9.56 -3.82 4.69
C SER A 232 -9.98 -2.45 4.21
N ALA A 233 -10.88 -1.79 4.95
CA ALA A 233 -11.27 -0.40 4.66
C ALA A 233 -10.10 0.60 4.68
N PHE A 234 -8.91 0.18 5.12
CA PHE A 234 -7.68 0.96 5.13
C PHE A 234 -6.69 0.56 4.03
N GLY A 235 -7.07 -0.38 3.15
CA GLY A 235 -6.25 -0.78 2.00
C GLY A 235 -5.94 0.42 1.10
N LEU A 236 -4.68 0.63 0.71
CA LEU A 236 -4.31 1.79 -0.11
C LEU A 236 -5.06 1.79 -1.45
N ARG A 237 -5.24 0.64 -2.06
CA ARG A 237 -6.03 0.50 -3.29
C ARG A 237 -7.51 0.88 -3.14
N GLN A 238 -8.05 0.84 -1.91
CA GLN A 238 -9.45 1.19 -1.64
C GLN A 238 -9.62 2.65 -1.25
N VAL A 239 -8.62 3.26 -0.57
CA VAL A 239 -8.72 4.62 -0.05
C VAL A 239 -8.07 5.67 -0.94
N MET A 240 -7.22 5.25 -1.91
CA MET A 240 -6.52 6.15 -2.81
C MET A 240 -7.14 6.15 -4.20
N GLU A 241 -7.53 7.34 -4.67
CA GLU A 241 -8.07 7.54 -6.03
C GLU A 241 -6.95 7.83 -7.06
N VAL A 242 -5.68 7.71 -6.67
CA VAL A 242 -4.55 7.97 -7.58
C VAL A 242 -4.44 6.82 -8.56
N LYS A 243 -4.85 7.07 -9.80
CA LYS A 243 -4.69 6.15 -10.93
C LYS A 243 -3.19 6.06 -11.29
N ASP A 244 -2.78 4.97 -11.90
CA ASP A 244 -1.40 4.73 -12.36
C ASP A 244 -0.34 4.54 -11.25
N VAL A 245 -0.75 4.31 -9.99
CA VAL A 245 0.14 3.92 -8.91
C VAL A 245 -0.12 2.46 -8.53
N TYR A 246 0.90 1.65 -8.68
CA TYR A 246 0.86 0.25 -8.25
C TYR A 246 1.19 0.14 -6.75
N TRP A 247 0.14 -0.03 -5.94
CA TRP A 247 0.21 0.04 -4.47
C TRP A 247 0.72 -1.24 -3.81
N TYR A 248 0.59 -2.39 -4.47
CA TYR A 248 0.82 -3.69 -3.84
C TYR A 248 2.19 -3.84 -3.15
N PRO A 249 3.32 -3.44 -3.74
CA PRO A 249 4.60 -3.56 -3.06
C PRO A 249 4.68 -2.70 -1.80
N LEU A 250 4.09 -1.48 -1.81
CA LEU A 250 4.01 -0.65 -0.62
C LEU A 250 3.10 -1.27 0.43
N GLU A 251 1.96 -1.86 0.05
CA GLU A 251 1.06 -2.55 0.96
C GLU A 251 1.75 -3.76 1.62
N LYS A 252 2.52 -4.54 0.88
CA LYS A 252 3.36 -5.64 1.42
C LYS A 252 4.39 -5.12 2.42
N LEU A 253 5.04 -4.01 2.10
CA LEU A 253 5.99 -3.37 3.01
C LEU A 253 5.31 -2.90 4.31
N LEU A 254 4.11 -2.30 4.22
CA LEU A 254 3.33 -1.92 5.40
C LEU A 254 2.93 -3.12 6.26
N ILE A 255 2.54 -4.26 5.64
CA ILE A 255 2.27 -5.51 6.37
C ILE A 255 3.49 -5.95 7.16
N GLN A 256 4.64 -6.02 6.50
CA GLN A 256 5.89 -6.46 7.09
C GLN A 256 6.36 -5.54 8.22
N CYS A 257 6.32 -4.23 8.01
CA CYS A 257 6.70 -3.24 9.03
C CYS A 257 5.78 -3.26 10.25
N THR A 258 4.53 -3.66 10.09
CA THR A 258 3.53 -3.71 11.17
C THR A 258 3.27 -5.13 11.68
N ASP A 259 4.12 -6.10 11.33
CA ASP A 259 3.98 -7.48 11.79
C ASP A 259 3.89 -7.57 13.31
N VAL A 260 3.03 -8.47 13.78
CA VAL A 260 2.85 -8.74 15.22
C VAL A 260 4.14 -9.24 15.85
N ASN A 261 4.91 -10.06 15.11
CA ASN A 261 6.24 -10.46 15.50
C ASN A 261 7.26 -9.36 15.15
N GLU A 262 7.78 -8.66 16.17
CA GLU A 262 8.74 -7.56 15.96
C GLU A 262 10.02 -7.99 15.23
N THR A 263 10.45 -9.26 15.37
CA THR A 263 11.67 -9.75 14.70
C THR A 263 11.50 -9.91 13.19
N ALA A 264 10.25 -10.06 12.72
CA ALA A 264 9.93 -10.14 11.30
C ALA A 264 9.94 -8.76 10.59
N ARG A 265 9.90 -7.66 11.36
CA ARG A 265 9.92 -6.32 10.79
C ARG A 265 11.29 -5.99 10.21
N PRO A 266 11.38 -5.22 9.11
CA PRO A 266 12.65 -4.79 8.54
C PRO A 266 13.39 -3.82 9.50
N SER A 267 14.67 -3.58 9.23
CA SER A 267 15.41 -2.43 9.77
C SER A 267 14.95 -1.13 9.12
N ALA A 268 15.39 0.03 9.63
CA ALA A 268 15.11 1.32 9.01
C ALA A 268 15.76 1.44 7.62
N GLU A 269 16.96 0.89 7.45
CA GLU A 269 17.68 0.86 6.18
C GLU A 269 16.96 -0.01 5.14
N GLU A 270 16.47 -1.19 5.54
CA GLU A 270 15.68 -2.07 4.67
C GLU A 270 14.35 -1.39 4.30
N LEU A 271 13.66 -0.73 5.25
CA LEU A 271 12.44 0.02 4.99
C LEU A 271 12.66 1.15 3.98
N GLU A 272 13.74 1.93 4.12
CA GLU A 272 14.11 3.00 3.18
C GLU A 272 14.37 2.41 1.78
N LYS A 273 15.16 1.35 1.70
CA LYS A 273 15.48 0.67 0.44
C LYS A 273 14.25 0.09 -0.26
N GLU A 274 13.36 -0.58 0.48
CA GLU A 274 12.15 -1.18 -0.09
C GLU A 274 11.12 -0.12 -0.51
N PHE A 275 11.08 1.02 0.18
CA PHE A 275 10.28 2.15 -0.24
C PHE A 275 10.78 2.77 -1.55
N ASP A 276 12.10 2.96 -1.70
CA ASP A 276 12.69 3.43 -2.95
C ASP A 276 12.49 2.40 -4.08
N GLU A 277 12.54 1.11 -3.75
CA GLU A 277 12.24 0.03 -4.69
C GLU A 277 10.80 0.10 -5.21
N TRP A 278 9.82 0.33 -4.33
CA TRP A 278 8.43 0.56 -4.74
C TRP A 278 8.31 1.74 -5.73
N LEU A 279 9.02 2.84 -5.51
CA LEU A 279 9.02 3.98 -6.43
C LEU A 279 9.64 3.59 -7.79
N ASN A 280 10.72 2.80 -7.79
CA ASN A 280 11.34 2.31 -9.02
C ASN A 280 10.41 1.39 -9.81
N ILE A 281 9.69 0.50 -9.13
CA ILE A 281 8.68 -0.37 -9.75
C ILE A 281 7.59 0.44 -10.45
N ASN A 282 7.14 1.54 -9.85
CA ASN A 282 6.13 2.40 -10.45
C ASN A 282 6.61 3.16 -11.69
N ASN A 283 7.93 3.23 -11.92
CA ASN A 283 8.53 3.83 -13.09
C ASN A 283 9.02 2.79 -14.13
N ASP A 284 8.92 1.50 -13.81
CA ASP A 284 9.40 0.39 -14.62
C ASP A 284 8.24 -0.57 -14.90
N TRP A 285 7.68 -0.46 -16.10
CA TRP A 285 6.51 -1.23 -16.51
C TRP A 285 6.75 -2.74 -16.54
N GLU A 286 7.87 -3.20 -17.07
CA GLU A 286 8.18 -4.64 -17.15
C GLU A 286 8.26 -5.25 -15.74
N ARG A 287 8.89 -4.53 -14.83
CA ARG A 287 9.04 -4.94 -13.44
C ARG A 287 7.72 -4.94 -12.69
N GLN A 288 6.87 -3.94 -12.93
CA GLN A 288 5.52 -3.88 -12.39
C GLN A 288 4.70 -5.10 -12.83
N ASN A 289 4.73 -5.43 -14.11
CA ASN A 289 4.00 -6.56 -14.66
C ASN A 289 4.43 -7.90 -14.06
N LEU A 290 5.72 -8.11 -13.86
CA LEU A 290 6.23 -9.32 -13.20
C LEU A 290 5.68 -9.44 -11.77
N ILE A 291 5.65 -8.34 -11.02
CA ILE A 291 5.13 -8.33 -9.66
C ILE A 291 3.61 -8.53 -9.64
N GLN A 292 2.87 -7.99 -10.61
CA GLN A 292 1.43 -8.26 -10.75
C GLN A 292 1.16 -9.75 -10.96
N TRP A 293 1.97 -10.43 -11.77
CA TRP A 293 1.86 -11.89 -11.91
C TRP A 293 2.10 -12.61 -10.59
N GLN A 294 3.15 -12.23 -9.87
CA GLN A 294 3.44 -12.79 -8.55
C GLN A 294 2.30 -12.51 -7.55
N GLU A 295 1.70 -11.33 -7.60
CA GLU A 295 0.54 -10.98 -6.78
C GLU A 295 -0.65 -11.90 -7.05
N VAL A 296 -0.98 -12.14 -8.32
CA VAL A 296 -2.03 -13.09 -8.70
C VAL A 296 -1.74 -14.48 -8.17
N GLN A 297 -0.50 -14.95 -8.33
CA GLN A 297 -0.09 -16.25 -7.78
C GLN A 297 -0.24 -16.34 -6.27
N GLU A 298 0.17 -15.31 -5.52
CA GLU A 298 0.03 -15.28 -4.06
C GLU A 298 -1.43 -15.25 -3.61
N GLN A 299 -2.31 -14.60 -4.36
CA GLN A 299 -3.74 -14.58 -4.07
C GLN A 299 -4.41 -15.93 -4.35
N LEU A 300 -4.07 -16.56 -5.48
CA LEU A 300 -4.61 -17.87 -5.85
C LEU A 300 -4.02 -19.02 -5.03
N PHE A 301 -2.74 -18.91 -4.65
CA PHE A 301 -1.96 -19.99 -4.02
C PHE A 301 -1.19 -19.49 -2.79
N PRO A 302 -1.85 -19.10 -1.72
CA PRO A 302 -1.21 -18.40 -0.59
C PRO A 302 -0.16 -19.21 0.18
N SER A 303 -0.16 -20.55 0.04
CA SER A 303 0.79 -21.43 0.74
C SER A 303 1.91 -21.93 -0.14
N TYR A 304 1.64 -22.21 -1.39
CA TYR A 304 2.59 -22.78 -2.34
C TYR A 304 2.07 -22.63 -3.77
N VAL A 305 2.87 -22.13 -4.69
CA VAL A 305 2.52 -22.02 -6.12
C VAL A 305 2.69 -23.39 -6.79
N PRO A 306 1.60 -24.03 -7.25
CA PRO A 306 1.66 -25.31 -7.90
C PRO A 306 2.22 -25.19 -9.33
N SER A 307 2.73 -26.28 -9.88
CA SER A 307 3.11 -26.32 -11.30
C SER A 307 1.91 -26.39 -12.24
N HIS A 308 0.74 -26.76 -11.71
CA HIS A 308 -0.50 -26.88 -12.43
C HIS A 308 -1.66 -26.76 -11.47
N ALA A 309 -2.72 -26.03 -11.86
CA ALA A 309 -3.99 -25.98 -11.15
C ALA A 309 -5.16 -26.06 -12.15
N GLU A 310 -6.30 -26.54 -11.69
CA GLU A 310 -7.51 -26.72 -12.50
C GLU A 310 -8.75 -26.32 -11.70
N TRP A 311 -9.61 -25.49 -12.29
CA TRP A 311 -10.93 -25.13 -11.79
C TRP A 311 -11.99 -25.66 -12.75
N THR A 312 -13.00 -26.32 -12.20
CA THR A 312 -14.14 -26.88 -12.95
C THR A 312 -15.47 -26.34 -12.45
N ASP A 313 -15.47 -25.63 -11.33
CA ASP A 313 -16.62 -24.92 -10.80
C ASP A 313 -16.73 -23.54 -11.44
N LEU A 314 -17.94 -23.12 -11.82
CA LEU A 314 -18.16 -21.85 -12.54
C LEU A 314 -17.85 -20.64 -11.67
N ASP A 315 -18.22 -20.65 -10.38
CA ASP A 315 -18.00 -19.53 -9.48
C ASP A 315 -16.51 -19.35 -9.19
N ASP A 316 -15.78 -20.46 -9.06
CA ASP A 316 -14.32 -20.44 -8.93
C ASP A 316 -13.66 -19.88 -10.20
N MET A 317 -14.09 -20.30 -11.39
CA MET A 317 -13.58 -19.77 -12.66
C MET A 317 -13.86 -18.27 -12.80
N ILE A 318 -15.08 -17.83 -12.51
CA ILE A 318 -15.46 -16.41 -12.50
C ILE A 318 -14.56 -15.61 -11.54
N SER A 319 -14.31 -16.15 -10.36
CA SER A 319 -13.44 -15.50 -9.36
C SER A 319 -12.00 -15.31 -9.86
N VAL A 320 -11.42 -16.35 -10.48
CA VAL A 320 -10.08 -16.28 -11.08
C VAL A 320 -10.06 -15.29 -12.25
N LEU A 321 -11.04 -15.30 -13.13
CA LEU A 321 -11.12 -14.40 -14.27
C LEU A 321 -11.32 -12.95 -13.84
N ASN A 322 -12.13 -12.70 -12.82
CA ASN A 322 -12.26 -11.36 -12.23
C ASN A 322 -10.97 -10.88 -11.57
N LEU A 323 -10.18 -11.78 -10.99
CA LEU A 323 -8.87 -11.43 -10.49
C LEU A 323 -7.93 -11.02 -11.64
N LEU A 324 -7.86 -11.80 -12.71
CA LEU A 324 -7.04 -11.47 -13.90
C LEU A 324 -7.47 -10.14 -14.52
N GLY A 325 -8.77 -9.87 -14.59
CA GLY A 325 -9.35 -8.65 -15.14
C GLY A 325 -8.95 -7.36 -14.40
N GLN A 326 -8.43 -7.47 -13.17
CA GLN A 326 -7.95 -6.32 -12.38
C GLN A 326 -6.56 -5.83 -12.80
N TYR A 327 -5.81 -6.61 -13.57
CA TYR A 327 -4.42 -6.31 -13.93
C TYR A 327 -4.26 -6.14 -15.44
N ASP A 328 -3.92 -4.94 -15.86
CA ASP A 328 -3.72 -4.63 -17.28
C ASP A 328 -2.66 -5.48 -17.96
N SER A 329 -1.70 -6.03 -17.21
CA SER A 329 -0.68 -6.93 -17.71
C SER A 329 -1.16 -8.37 -18.00
N LEU A 330 -2.28 -8.78 -17.41
CA LEU A 330 -2.75 -10.17 -17.38
C LEU A 330 -4.14 -10.36 -17.95
N ASN A 331 -4.87 -9.27 -18.17
CA ASN A 331 -6.29 -9.32 -18.53
C ASN A 331 -6.56 -9.60 -20.01
N HIS A 332 -5.53 -9.75 -20.86
CA HIS A 332 -5.73 -10.00 -22.27
C HIS A 332 -5.98 -11.48 -22.56
N LEU A 333 -7.14 -11.77 -23.12
CA LEU A 333 -7.49 -13.11 -23.58
C LEU A 333 -7.20 -13.23 -25.07
N PHE A 334 -6.38 -14.21 -25.44
CA PHE A 334 -6.00 -14.53 -26.81
C PHE A 334 -6.88 -15.66 -27.33
N PHE A 335 -7.35 -15.52 -28.57
CA PHE A 335 -8.14 -16.54 -29.29
C PHE A 335 -7.26 -17.20 -30.35
N PRO A 336 -7.41 -18.52 -30.57
CA PRO A 336 -6.57 -19.22 -31.55
C PRO A 336 -6.71 -18.73 -32.99
N ASP A 337 -7.91 -18.32 -33.38
CA ASP A 337 -8.23 -17.92 -34.73
C ASP A 337 -8.28 -16.41 -34.97
N GLU A 338 -8.29 -15.64 -33.90
CA GLU A 338 -8.36 -14.18 -33.92
C GLU A 338 -7.34 -13.55 -32.98
N GLY A 339 -7.27 -12.24 -32.94
CA GLY A 339 -6.41 -11.51 -32.01
C GLY A 339 -6.72 -11.80 -30.54
N GLY A 340 -7.09 -10.77 -29.80
CA GLY A 340 -7.48 -10.91 -28.42
C GLY A 340 -8.12 -9.63 -27.92
N PHE A 341 -8.72 -9.71 -26.73
CA PHE A 341 -9.40 -8.59 -26.09
C PHE A 341 -9.10 -8.56 -24.60
N ASP A 342 -9.16 -7.36 -24.03
CA ASP A 342 -8.92 -7.15 -22.61
C ASP A 342 -10.17 -7.52 -21.81
N LEU A 343 -10.02 -8.46 -20.90
CA LEU A 343 -11.03 -8.87 -19.94
C LEU A 343 -11.19 -7.76 -18.88
N THR A 344 -12.39 -7.27 -18.69
CA THR A 344 -12.74 -6.32 -17.62
C THR A 344 -13.50 -6.98 -16.47
N GLY A 345 -14.01 -8.19 -16.70
CA GLY A 345 -14.69 -8.98 -15.68
C GLY A 345 -15.36 -10.22 -16.25
N ALA A 346 -15.89 -11.06 -15.37
CA ALA A 346 -16.68 -12.23 -15.70
C ALA A 346 -17.87 -12.32 -14.74
N SER A 347 -18.99 -12.90 -15.21
CA SER A 347 -20.20 -13.12 -14.42
C SER A 347 -20.91 -14.38 -14.85
N SER A 348 -21.84 -14.87 -14.03
CA SER A 348 -22.70 -15.99 -14.38
C SER A 348 -23.63 -15.57 -15.54
N SER A 349 -23.80 -16.46 -16.52
CA SER A 349 -24.77 -16.28 -17.57
C SER A 349 -26.14 -16.85 -17.16
N TYR A 350 -27.22 -16.32 -17.76
CA TYR A 350 -28.53 -16.94 -17.66
C TYR A 350 -28.66 -18.19 -18.57
N GLU A 351 -27.71 -18.41 -19.46
CA GLU A 351 -27.60 -19.69 -20.16
C GLU A 351 -26.99 -20.76 -19.25
N GLN A 352 -27.59 -21.94 -19.25
CA GLN A 352 -27.19 -23.00 -18.33
C GLN A 352 -25.71 -23.41 -18.57
N ASP A 353 -24.96 -23.57 -17.50
CA ASP A 353 -23.54 -23.95 -17.47
C ASP A 353 -22.62 -22.99 -18.26
N CYS A 354 -23.05 -21.73 -18.47
CA CYS A 354 -22.31 -20.70 -19.19
C CYS A 354 -21.86 -19.57 -18.28
N ILE A 355 -20.79 -18.89 -18.68
CA ILE A 355 -20.31 -17.64 -18.07
C ILE A 355 -20.28 -16.55 -19.13
N GLU A 356 -20.40 -15.31 -18.68
CA GLU A 356 -20.21 -14.10 -19.48
C GLU A 356 -18.84 -13.52 -19.20
N LEU A 357 -18.06 -13.29 -20.28
CA LEU A 357 -16.79 -12.56 -20.23
C LEU A 357 -17.03 -11.16 -20.77
N HIS A 358 -16.69 -10.14 -19.97
CA HIS A 358 -16.82 -8.74 -20.36
C HIS A 358 -15.53 -8.29 -21.03
N LEU A 359 -15.53 -8.13 -22.35
CA LEU A 359 -14.38 -7.79 -23.19
C LEU A 359 -14.62 -6.44 -23.88
N GLY A 360 -14.29 -5.34 -23.21
CA GLY A 360 -14.59 -4.00 -23.70
C GLY A 360 -16.11 -3.76 -23.79
N GLU A 361 -16.64 -3.50 -25.00
CA GLU A 361 -18.08 -3.29 -25.23
C GLU A 361 -18.84 -4.61 -25.54
N PHE A 362 -18.10 -5.71 -25.68
CA PHE A 362 -18.64 -7.01 -26.01
C PHE A 362 -18.85 -7.87 -24.76
N VAL A 363 -19.84 -8.72 -24.81
CA VAL A 363 -20.05 -9.79 -23.83
C VAL A 363 -19.94 -11.12 -24.55
N TYR A 364 -18.93 -11.91 -24.20
CA TYR A 364 -18.76 -13.25 -24.74
C TYR A 364 -19.43 -14.26 -23.84
N ILE A 365 -20.40 -15.00 -24.37
CA ILE A 365 -20.97 -16.15 -23.68
C ILE A 365 -20.20 -17.39 -24.08
N ILE A 366 -19.62 -18.06 -23.08
CA ILE A 366 -18.88 -19.29 -23.26
C ILE A 366 -19.44 -20.39 -22.34
N LYS A 367 -19.35 -21.64 -22.76
CA LYS A 367 -19.58 -22.80 -21.91
C LYS A 367 -18.22 -23.39 -21.51
N PRO A 368 -17.63 -22.96 -20.38
CA PRO A 368 -16.30 -23.43 -20.01
C PRO A 368 -16.39 -24.84 -19.45
N LYS A 369 -15.47 -25.69 -19.88
CA LYS A 369 -15.27 -27.02 -19.34
C LYS A 369 -14.36 -26.99 -18.13
N ARG A 370 -13.34 -26.18 -18.22
CA ARG A 370 -12.32 -25.97 -17.16
C ARG A 370 -11.46 -24.75 -17.44
N LEU A 371 -10.91 -24.20 -16.38
CA LEU A 371 -9.86 -23.20 -16.40
C LEU A 371 -8.59 -23.84 -15.84
N LEU A 372 -7.49 -23.76 -16.57
CA LEU A 372 -6.19 -24.31 -16.18
C LEU A 372 -5.20 -23.21 -15.90
N TYR A 373 -4.31 -23.40 -14.92
CA TYR A 373 -3.11 -22.63 -14.70
C TYR A 373 -1.89 -23.53 -14.91
N GLU A 374 -0.93 -23.05 -15.69
CA GLU A 374 0.34 -23.74 -15.93
C GLU A 374 1.51 -22.85 -15.55
N TYR A 375 2.33 -23.37 -14.64
CA TYR A 375 3.60 -22.75 -14.24
C TYR A 375 4.71 -23.33 -15.12
N VAL A 376 5.27 -22.51 -16.00
CA VAL A 376 6.32 -22.93 -16.95
C VAL A 376 7.70 -22.69 -16.35
N ASP A 377 7.93 -21.49 -15.80
CA ASP A 377 9.23 -21.14 -15.24
C ASP A 377 9.13 -20.07 -14.12
N LYS A 378 10.27 -19.83 -13.46
CA LYS A 378 10.38 -18.88 -12.36
C LYS A 378 10.34 -17.41 -12.79
N THR A 379 10.57 -17.12 -14.06
CA THR A 379 10.51 -15.75 -14.60
C THR A 379 9.07 -15.31 -14.78
N CYS A 380 8.11 -16.25 -14.70
CA CYS A 380 6.71 -16.06 -14.96
C CYS A 380 6.37 -15.62 -16.40
N GLU A 381 7.38 -15.49 -17.26
CA GLU A 381 7.20 -14.96 -18.61
C GLU A 381 6.25 -15.79 -19.46
N TRP A 382 6.31 -17.12 -19.29
CA TRP A 382 5.53 -18.06 -20.09
C TRP A 382 4.47 -18.83 -19.29
N ASN A 383 4.19 -18.45 -18.07
CA ASN A 383 3.09 -18.99 -17.32
C ASN A 383 1.78 -18.51 -17.95
N TYR A 384 0.75 -19.33 -17.93
CA TYR A 384 -0.51 -18.99 -18.58
C TYR A 384 -1.73 -19.58 -17.89
N PHE A 385 -2.87 -18.99 -18.18
CA PHE A 385 -4.19 -19.54 -17.92
C PHE A 385 -4.81 -19.98 -19.24
N TYR A 386 -5.42 -21.14 -19.25
CA TYR A 386 -6.04 -21.73 -20.44
C TYR A 386 -7.51 -22.07 -20.13
N ILE A 387 -8.44 -21.56 -20.95
CA ILE A 387 -9.88 -21.83 -20.84
C ILE A 387 -10.23 -22.84 -21.90
N ASP A 388 -10.63 -24.03 -21.48
CA ASP A 388 -11.15 -25.10 -22.36
C ASP A 388 -12.67 -24.94 -22.46
N ILE A 389 -13.19 -24.73 -23.66
CA ILE A 389 -14.58 -24.40 -23.94
C ILE A 389 -15.30 -25.59 -24.55
N GLU A 390 -16.44 -25.96 -23.98
CA GLU A 390 -17.35 -26.98 -24.58
C GLU A 390 -18.01 -26.42 -25.83
N GLU A 391 -18.32 -27.35 -26.77
CA GLU A 391 -19.08 -27.00 -27.96
C GLU A 391 -20.50 -26.64 -27.61
N MET A 392 -20.98 -25.50 -28.12
CA MET A 392 -22.36 -25.02 -28.00
C MET A 392 -23.05 -25.11 -29.34
N ASN A 393 -24.36 -25.35 -29.32
CA ASN A 393 -25.17 -25.26 -30.51
C ASN A 393 -25.35 -23.81 -30.95
N ALA A 394 -25.17 -23.54 -32.23
CA ALA A 394 -25.48 -22.24 -32.81
C ALA A 394 -26.97 -21.90 -32.70
N ILE A 395 -27.31 -20.64 -32.50
CA ILE A 395 -28.70 -20.14 -32.63
C ILE A 395 -29.01 -19.89 -34.10
N SER A 396 -28.05 -19.33 -34.85
CA SER A 396 -28.18 -19.07 -36.27
C SER A 396 -28.01 -20.37 -37.08
N GLN A 397 -28.93 -20.65 -38.00
CA GLN A 397 -28.82 -21.79 -38.90
C GLN A 397 -27.90 -21.52 -40.10
N ASP A 398 -27.53 -20.29 -40.35
CA ASP A 398 -26.76 -19.86 -41.52
C ASP A 398 -25.24 -19.81 -41.29
N LEU A 399 -24.76 -20.31 -40.13
CA LEU A 399 -23.35 -20.32 -39.84
C LEU A 399 -22.56 -21.34 -40.68
N SER A 400 -21.41 -20.89 -41.17
CA SER A 400 -20.43 -21.79 -41.78
C SER A 400 -19.98 -22.86 -40.77
N PRO A 401 -19.79 -24.11 -41.16
CA PRO A 401 -19.31 -25.19 -40.28
C PRO A 401 -17.96 -24.91 -39.63
N THR A 402 -17.18 -23.96 -40.16
CA THR A 402 -15.89 -23.56 -39.66
C THR A 402 -15.95 -22.38 -38.67
N CYS A 403 -17.10 -21.72 -38.56
CA CYS A 403 -17.30 -20.61 -37.65
C CYS A 403 -17.30 -21.11 -36.20
N CYS A 404 -16.54 -20.45 -35.32
CA CYS A 404 -16.47 -20.78 -33.91
C CYS A 404 -17.20 -19.78 -33.01
N TRP A 405 -17.83 -18.75 -33.57
CA TRP A 405 -18.65 -17.77 -32.82
C TRP A 405 -19.83 -17.29 -33.67
N GLU A 406 -20.80 -16.68 -33.01
CA GLU A 406 -21.94 -16.00 -33.64
C GLU A 406 -22.23 -14.70 -32.87
N GLU A 407 -22.60 -13.66 -33.58
CA GLU A 407 -22.81 -12.32 -32.99
C GLU A 407 -24.28 -11.93 -33.04
N PHE A 408 -24.75 -11.33 -31.95
CA PHE A 408 -26.13 -10.86 -31.79
C PHE A 408 -26.17 -9.55 -31.01
N CYS A 409 -27.28 -8.82 -31.15
CA CYS A 409 -27.70 -7.86 -30.15
C CYS A 409 -28.75 -8.48 -29.24
N GLU A 410 -28.50 -8.47 -27.94
CA GLU A 410 -29.47 -8.92 -26.95
C GLU A 410 -30.27 -7.70 -26.44
N VAL A 411 -31.59 -7.73 -26.69
CA VAL A 411 -32.51 -6.65 -26.29
C VAL A 411 -33.18 -6.93 -24.94
N ALA A 412 -33.28 -8.19 -24.58
CA ALA A 412 -33.72 -8.70 -23.30
C ALA A 412 -33.05 -10.05 -23.05
N PRO A 413 -32.95 -10.55 -21.82
CA PRO A 413 -32.33 -11.85 -21.56
C PRO A 413 -32.87 -12.97 -22.49
N LYS A 414 -31.96 -13.58 -23.27
CA LYS A 414 -32.24 -14.62 -24.30
C LYS A 414 -33.05 -14.15 -25.51
N ASP A 415 -33.31 -12.86 -25.67
CA ASP A 415 -33.93 -12.28 -26.86
C ASP A 415 -32.81 -11.73 -27.78
N TYR A 416 -32.30 -12.62 -28.62
CA TYR A 416 -31.22 -12.33 -29.56
C TYR A 416 -31.78 -11.88 -30.89
N GLN A 417 -31.33 -10.73 -31.38
CA GLN A 417 -31.72 -10.13 -32.63
C GLN A 417 -30.48 -9.95 -33.53
N PRO A 418 -30.61 -10.14 -34.85
CA PRO A 418 -29.51 -9.89 -35.78
C PRO A 418 -28.96 -8.48 -35.67
N LEU A 419 -27.62 -8.32 -35.71
CA LEU A 419 -26.91 -7.02 -35.65
C LEU A 419 -27.43 -6.02 -36.72
N GLU A 420 -27.69 -6.50 -37.93
CA GLU A 420 -28.15 -5.67 -39.04
C GLU A 420 -29.43 -4.89 -38.74
N LEU A 421 -30.27 -5.37 -37.85
CA LEU A 421 -31.48 -4.68 -37.41
C LEU A 421 -31.14 -3.40 -36.60
N PHE A 422 -30.05 -3.38 -35.90
CA PHE A 422 -29.65 -2.27 -35.05
C PHE A 422 -28.87 -1.20 -35.78
N GLU A 423 -28.14 -1.56 -36.84
CA GLU A 423 -27.47 -0.57 -37.73
C GLU A 423 -28.47 0.35 -38.43
N GLN A 424 -29.73 -0.10 -38.56
CA GLN A 424 -30.82 0.63 -39.21
C GLN A 424 -31.69 1.44 -38.22
N MET A 425 -31.49 1.26 -36.89
CA MET A 425 -32.30 1.90 -35.86
C MET A 425 -31.82 3.34 -35.57
N SER A 426 -32.78 4.19 -35.23
CA SER A 426 -32.42 5.54 -34.76
C SER A 426 -31.69 5.53 -33.41
N LEU A 427 -30.80 6.50 -33.18
CA LEU A 427 -30.12 6.66 -31.89
C LEU A 427 -31.09 6.80 -30.71
N GLU A 428 -32.31 7.34 -30.98
CA GLU A 428 -33.35 7.48 -29.95
C GLU A 428 -33.97 6.15 -29.54
N ASP A 429 -34.17 5.24 -30.50
CA ASP A 429 -34.71 3.90 -30.23
C ASP A 429 -33.67 3.00 -29.59
N LEU A 430 -32.39 3.08 -30.02
CA LEU A 430 -31.27 2.38 -29.38
C LEU A 430 -31.09 2.78 -27.91
N ARG A 431 -31.29 4.05 -27.58
CA ARG A 431 -31.23 4.51 -26.15
C ARG A 431 -32.34 3.94 -25.31
N LYS A 432 -33.53 3.63 -25.88
CA LYS A 432 -34.66 3.04 -25.17
C LYS A 432 -34.44 1.54 -24.88
N ILE A 433 -33.83 0.83 -25.83
CA ILE A 433 -33.66 -0.63 -25.76
C ILE A 433 -32.38 -0.99 -24.98
N LYS A 434 -31.29 -0.18 -25.08
CA LYS A 434 -29.95 -0.43 -24.49
C LYS A 434 -29.46 -1.86 -24.83
N PRO A 435 -29.33 -2.20 -26.10
CA PRO A 435 -28.95 -3.54 -26.50
C PRO A 435 -27.54 -3.88 -26.03
N ARG A 436 -27.30 -5.15 -25.69
CA ARG A 436 -25.96 -5.67 -25.41
C ARG A 436 -25.43 -6.36 -26.66
N HIS A 437 -24.20 -6.11 -27.04
CA HIS A 437 -23.51 -6.82 -28.09
C HIS A 437 -22.97 -8.15 -27.52
N ILE A 438 -23.61 -9.26 -27.92
CA ILE A 438 -23.28 -10.59 -27.45
C ILE A 438 -22.55 -11.36 -28.53
N VAL A 439 -21.46 -11.99 -28.13
CA VAL A 439 -20.76 -12.99 -28.95
C VAL A 439 -20.86 -14.33 -28.24
N ARG A 440 -21.55 -15.30 -28.87
CA ARG A 440 -21.56 -16.67 -28.37
C ARG A 440 -20.39 -17.43 -28.99
N TYR A 441 -19.44 -17.81 -28.14
CA TYR A 441 -18.26 -18.55 -28.57
C TYR A 441 -18.60 -20.05 -28.54
N LEU A 442 -18.87 -20.61 -29.70
CA LEU A 442 -19.47 -21.94 -29.84
C LEU A 442 -18.50 -23.08 -29.50
N LYS A 443 -17.22 -22.92 -29.77
CA LYS A 443 -16.18 -23.93 -29.54
C LYS A 443 -14.80 -23.30 -29.56
N GLY A 444 -13.84 -23.96 -28.92
CA GLY A 444 -12.44 -23.53 -28.98
C GLY A 444 -11.78 -23.41 -27.64
N SER A 445 -10.95 -22.41 -27.51
CA SER A 445 -10.21 -22.11 -26.29
C SER A 445 -9.75 -20.65 -26.25
N MET A 446 -9.43 -20.18 -25.05
CA MET A 446 -8.84 -18.86 -24.82
C MET A 446 -7.62 -19.03 -23.92
N VAL A 447 -6.63 -18.17 -24.08
CA VAL A 447 -5.41 -18.22 -23.29
C VAL A 447 -5.05 -16.82 -22.80
N ALA A 448 -4.76 -16.70 -21.51
CA ALA A 448 -4.20 -15.48 -20.93
C ALA A 448 -2.73 -15.67 -20.59
N PHE A 449 -1.89 -14.86 -21.18
CA PHE A 449 -0.48 -14.74 -20.88
C PHE A 449 -0.16 -13.39 -20.27
N HIS A 450 1.01 -13.29 -19.70
CA HIS A 450 1.61 -12.01 -19.40
C HIS A 450 1.80 -11.19 -20.70
N LYS A 451 1.28 -9.99 -20.78
CA LYS A 451 1.27 -9.19 -22.03
C LYS A 451 2.69 -8.92 -22.57
N ASP A 452 3.67 -8.69 -21.68
CA ASP A 452 5.06 -8.44 -22.09
C ASP A 452 5.72 -9.66 -22.75
N SER A 453 5.18 -10.86 -22.56
CA SER A 453 5.65 -12.04 -23.27
C SER A 453 5.33 -11.98 -24.77
N ILE A 454 4.29 -11.23 -25.13
CA ILE A 454 3.76 -11.17 -26.49
C ILE A 454 4.03 -9.81 -27.15
N TYR A 455 3.85 -8.70 -26.40
CA TYR A 455 3.98 -7.35 -26.91
C TYR A 455 5.32 -6.69 -26.50
N ASN A 456 5.79 -5.73 -27.29
CA ASN A 456 6.92 -4.86 -26.94
C ASN A 456 6.43 -3.51 -26.42
N GLY A 457 7.11 -3.03 -25.37
CA GLY A 457 6.99 -1.66 -24.91
C GLY A 457 5.89 -1.43 -23.91
N ILE A 458 5.77 -0.19 -23.48
CA ILE A 458 4.85 0.26 -22.44
C ILE A 458 3.42 0.09 -22.89
N ILE A 459 2.83 -0.95 -22.41
CA ILE A 459 1.50 -1.40 -22.79
C ILE A 459 0.41 -0.54 -22.17
N SER A 460 0.68 0.16 -21.06
CA SER A 460 -0.29 1.08 -20.45
C SER A 460 -0.93 2.06 -21.42
N LYS A 461 -0.44 2.13 -22.66
CA LYS A 461 -0.94 3.02 -23.70
C LYS A 461 -1.07 2.34 -25.04
N TYR A 462 -1.22 1.04 -25.07
CA TYR A 462 -1.54 0.20 -26.22
C TYR A 462 -1.26 0.86 -27.57
N LYS A 463 -0.02 0.89 -27.95
CA LYS A 463 0.36 0.97 -29.35
C LYS A 463 0.82 -0.44 -29.73
N GLY A 464 -0.17 -1.34 -29.76
CA GLY A 464 0.06 -2.75 -29.88
C GLY A 464 0.74 -3.13 -31.17
N GLU A 465 2.06 -3.29 -31.10
CA GLU A 465 2.78 -4.00 -32.13
C GLU A 465 3.31 -5.29 -31.49
N HIS A 466 2.90 -6.41 -32.07
CA HIS A 466 3.48 -7.71 -31.79
C HIS A 466 4.96 -7.69 -32.17
N SER A 467 5.82 -7.77 -31.21
CA SER A 467 7.22 -7.63 -31.53
C SER A 467 8.08 -8.81 -31.10
N LYS A 468 7.60 -9.62 -30.16
CA LYS A 468 8.32 -10.83 -29.72
C LYS A 468 7.94 -12.06 -30.56
N TYR A 469 6.77 -12.06 -31.21
CA TYR A 469 6.31 -13.11 -32.10
C TYR A 469 5.85 -12.54 -33.44
N THR A 470 6.11 -13.30 -34.51
CA THR A 470 5.31 -13.10 -35.74
C THR A 470 3.88 -13.54 -35.46
N ALA A 471 2.91 -12.92 -36.14
CA ALA A 471 1.50 -13.29 -35.96
C ALA A 471 1.28 -14.79 -36.18
N ASP A 472 1.92 -15.38 -37.18
CA ASP A 472 1.80 -16.80 -37.50
C ASP A 472 2.44 -17.68 -36.40
N GLY A 473 3.65 -17.34 -35.92
CA GLY A 473 4.29 -18.11 -34.84
C GLY A 473 3.50 -18.07 -33.54
N PHE A 474 2.81 -16.98 -33.24
CA PHE A 474 1.93 -16.90 -32.09
C PHE A 474 0.65 -17.75 -32.27
N ARG A 475 0.03 -17.73 -33.44
CA ARG A 475 -1.11 -18.61 -33.77
C ARG A 475 -0.73 -20.07 -33.64
N GLU A 476 0.45 -20.47 -34.14
CA GLU A 476 0.96 -21.84 -33.99
C GLU A 476 1.12 -22.23 -32.52
N LEU A 477 1.63 -21.32 -31.68
CA LEU A 477 1.76 -21.55 -30.24
C LEU A 477 0.38 -21.81 -29.61
N ILE A 478 -0.60 -20.93 -29.83
CA ILE A 478 -1.95 -21.08 -29.27
C ILE A 478 -2.62 -22.36 -29.77
N ALA A 479 -2.50 -22.69 -31.08
CA ALA A 479 -3.01 -23.90 -31.67
C ALA A 479 -2.36 -25.17 -31.06
N SER A 480 -1.07 -25.10 -30.74
CA SER A 480 -0.36 -26.20 -30.08
C SER A 480 -0.86 -26.45 -28.66
N LEU A 481 -1.20 -25.41 -27.92
CA LEU A 481 -1.81 -25.52 -26.59
C LEU A 481 -3.22 -26.13 -26.67
N ALA A 482 -4.04 -25.68 -27.61
CA ALA A 482 -5.35 -26.26 -27.84
C ALA A 482 -5.26 -27.76 -28.20
N THR A 483 -4.30 -28.15 -29.04
CA THR A 483 -4.04 -29.55 -29.38
C THR A 483 -3.55 -30.36 -28.19
N LYS A 484 -2.69 -29.77 -27.34
CA LYS A 484 -2.20 -30.40 -26.10
C LYS A 484 -3.34 -30.85 -25.20
N TYR A 485 -4.39 -30.03 -25.08
CA TYR A 485 -5.50 -30.28 -24.15
C TYR A 485 -6.70 -30.99 -24.79
N SER A 486 -6.92 -30.91 -26.11
CA SER A 486 -8.07 -31.49 -26.78
C SER A 486 -8.14 -33.02 -26.74
N GLY A 487 -7.00 -33.71 -26.64
CA GLY A 487 -6.90 -35.16 -26.53
C GLY A 487 -6.87 -35.70 -25.08
N GLU A 488 -6.91 -34.84 -24.07
CA GLU A 488 -6.73 -35.22 -22.66
C GLU A 488 -8.10 -35.31 -21.95
N THR A 489 -8.51 -36.50 -21.58
CA THR A 489 -9.62 -36.69 -20.66
C THR A 489 -9.15 -36.44 -19.22
N MET A 490 -10.05 -36.01 -18.32
CA MET A 490 -9.76 -35.80 -16.87
C MET A 490 -9.06 -37.03 -16.24
N LYS A 491 -9.32 -38.23 -16.70
CA LYS A 491 -8.64 -39.47 -16.26
C LYS A 491 -7.19 -39.51 -16.71
N SER A 492 -6.90 -39.09 -17.93
CA SER A 492 -5.52 -39.11 -18.48
C SER A 492 -4.65 -38.01 -17.86
N LEU A 493 -5.24 -36.86 -17.60
CA LEU A 493 -4.58 -35.76 -16.86
C LEU A 493 -4.20 -36.18 -15.43
N ARG A 494 -5.17 -36.76 -14.69
CA ARG A 494 -4.90 -37.29 -13.33
C ARG A 494 -3.84 -38.40 -13.32
N ALA A 495 -3.75 -39.20 -14.37
CA ALA A 495 -2.73 -40.25 -14.50
C ALA A 495 -1.33 -39.67 -14.80
N LYS A 496 -1.22 -38.67 -15.68
CA LYS A 496 0.04 -37.98 -16.01
C LYS A 496 0.58 -37.15 -14.84
N HIS A 497 -0.30 -36.58 -14.03
CA HIS A 497 0.05 -35.71 -12.91
C HIS A 497 0.07 -36.43 -11.55
N LYS A 498 0.13 -37.76 -11.51
CA LYS A 498 0.19 -38.56 -10.28
C LYS A 498 1.31 -38.14 -9.27
N ASN A 499 2.33 -37.47 -9.78
CA ASN A 499 3.43 -36.89 -8.98
C ASN A 499 3.36 -35.36 -8.88
N ARG A 500 2.30 -34.70 -9.35
CA ARG A 500 2.04 -33.26 -9.21
C ARG A 500 0.85 -33.10 -8.28
N THR A 501 0.98 -32.26 -7.28
CA THR A 501 -0.13 -31.95 -6.37
C THR A 501 -1.20 -31.21 -7.19
N VAL A 502 -2.29 -31.90 -7.52
CA VAL A 502 -3.45 -31.30 -8.15
C VAL A 502 -4.31 -30.76 -7.04
N TYR A 503 -4.43 -29.46 -6.95
CA TYR A 503 -5.30 -28.82 -5.99
C TYR A 503 -6.73 -28.83 -6.53
N HIS A 504 -7.59 -29.66 -5.97
CA HIS A 504 -9.03 -29.56 -6.13
C HIS A 504 -9.58 -28.64 -5.05
N HIS A 505 -10.42 -27.70 -5.45
CA HIS A 505 -11.10 -26.72 -4.59
C HIS A 505 -10.16 -25.70 -3.89
N TYR A 506 -9.75 -24.72 -4.65
CA TYR A 506 -9.49 -23.42 -4.06
C TYR A 506 -10.77 -22.60 -4.11
N SER A 507 -11.56 -22.65 -3.05
CA SER A 507 -12.56 -21.62 -2.85
C SER A 507 -11.79 -20.33 -2.55
N VAL A 508 -11.79 -19.42 -3.49
CA VAL A 508 -11.30 -18.07 -3.28
C VAL A 508 -12.28 -17.40 -2.31
N ARG A 509 -12.02 -17.52 -1.01
CA ARG A 509 -12.73 -16.73 -0.01
C ARG A 509 -11.97 -15.40 0.11
N PHE A 510 -12.54 -14.40 -0.52
CA PHE A 510 -12.15 -13.00 -0.33
C PHE A 510 -12.62 -12.46 1.02
#